data_5c7047bb32f96cb60c0f68c74f4068ac
#
_entry.id   5c7047bb32f96cb60c0f68c74f4068ac
#
_cell.length_a   1.000
_cell.length_b   1.000
_cell.length_c   1.000
_cell.angle_alpha   90.00
_cell.angle_beta   90.00
_cell.angle_gamma   90.00
#
_symmetry.space_group_name_H-M   'P 1'
#
loop_
_entity.id
_entity.type
_entity.pdbx_description
1 polymer ?
#
loop_
_entity_poly.entity_id
_entity_poly.type
_entity_poly.pdbx_seq_one_letter_code
_entity_poly.pdbx_strand_id
1 'polypeptide(L)'
;MNNLTYLQGYPEQLLSQVRTLINEQRLGDVLAKRYPGTHDYTTDKALWQYTQDLKNQFLRNAPPINKVMYDNKIHVLKNALGLHTAVSRVQGGKLKAKAEIRVATVFRNAPEPFLRMIVVHELAHLKEKEHNKAFYQLCCHMEPQYHQLEFDTRLWLTQLSLGQDKI
;
A
#
# COMPACT_ATOMS: atom_id res chain seq x y z
N MET A 1 0.42 24.94 6.26
CA MET A 1 0.79 24.05 7.36
C MET A 1 0.98 22.64 6.84
N ASN A 2 2.15 22.09 7.08
CA ASN A 2 2.45 20.74 6.61
C ASN A 2 1.76 19.72 7.52
N ASN A 3 0.61 19.27 7.07
CA ASN A 3 -0.11 18.25 7.80
C ASN A 3 0.41 16.86 7.40
N LEU A 4 1.23 16.26 8.26
CA LEU A 4 1.83 14.96 8.01
C LEU A 4 0.87 13.84 8.38
N THR A 5 -0.35 13.86 7.83
CA THR A 5 -1.40 12.90 8.16
C THR A 5 -1.02 11.45 7.83
N TYR A 6 -0.27 11.24 6.74
CA TYR A 6 0.16 9.89 6.36
C TYR A 6 1.25 9.34 7.29
N LEU A 7 1.87 10.20 8.09
CA LEU A 7 3.02 9.85 8.93
C LEU A 7 2.69 9.87 10.42
N GLN A 8 1.42 9.82 10.78
CA GLN A 8 1.02 9.75 12.18
C GLN A 8 1.56 8.49 12.84
N GLY A 9 2.05 8.64 14.06
CA GLY A 9 2.61 7.53 14.84
C GLY A 9 4.11 7.33 14.69
N TYR A 10 4.75 7.99 13.74
CA TYR A 10 6.21 7.92 13.62
C TYR A 10 6.89 8.86 14.61
N PRO A 11 8.14 8.54 15.03
CA PRO A 11 8.85 9.38 16.03
C PRO A 11 9.02 10.82 15.55
N GLU A 12 8.92 11.75 16.48
CA GLU A 12 9.03 13.18 16.18
C GLU A 12 10.38 13.55 15.52
N GLN A 13 11.45 12.88 15.92
CA GLN A 13 12.76 13.10 15.33
C GLN A 13 12.75 12.83 13.83
N LEU A 14 12.06 11.76 13.43
CA LEU A 14 11.91 11.40 12.02
C LEU A 14 11.01 12.39 11.29
N LEU A 15 9.90 12.77 11.91
CA LEU A 15 8.98 13.76 11.35
C LEU A 15 9.66 15.11 11.15
N SER A 16 10.55 15.50 12.05
CA SER A 16 11.32 16.73 11.92
C SER A 16 12.21 16.72 10.69
N GLN A 17 12.86 15.58 10.41
CA GLN A 17 13.68 15.42 9.21
C GLN A 17 12.83 15.53 7.94
N VAL A 18 11.64 14.94 7.96
CA VAL A 18 10.71 15.00 6.82
C VAL A 18 10.27 16.45 6.59
N ARG A 19 9.92 17.19 7.66
CA ARG A 19 9.54 18.62 7.54
C ARG A 19 10.66 19.45 6.93
N THR A 20 11.91 19.17 7.29
CA THR A 20 13.06 19.85 6.71
C THR A 20 13.13 19.62 5.20
N LEU A 21 12.99 18.37 4.75
CA LEU A 21 12.98 18.05 3.32
C LEU A 21 11.83 18.76 2.59
N ILE A 22 10.66 18.81 3.20
CA ILE A 22 9.50 19.49 2.61
C ILE A 22 9.77 21.00 2.51
N ASN A 23 10.27 21.63 3.58
CA ASN A 23 10.52 23.06 3.61
C ASN A 23 11.61 23.46 2.61
N GLU A 24 12.58 22.60 2.36
CA GLU A 24 13.65 22.81 1.39
C GLU A 24 13.23 22.38 -0.03
N GLN A 25 12.01 21.91 -0.21
CA GLN A 25 11.47 21.39 -1.49
C GLN A 25 12.32 20.27 -2.08
N ARG A 26 12.83 19.39 -1.23
CA ARG A 26 13.72 18.28 -1.61
C ARG A 26 13.08 16.91 -1.54
N LEU A 27 11.91 16.78 -0.92
CA LEU A 27 11.29 15.46 -0.70
C LEU A 27 11.02 14.74 -2.02
N GLY A 28 10.47 15.44 -3.00
CA GLY A 28 10.19 14.86 -4.32
C GLY A 28 11.44 14.34 -5.01
N ASP A 29 12.54 15.11 -4.97
CA ASP A 29 13.79 14.71 -5.60
C ASP A 29 14.42 13.50 -4.90
N VAL A 30 14.37 13.46 -3.58
CA VAL A 30 14.87 12.33 -2.79
C VAL A 30 14.12 11.05 -3.18
N LEU A 31 12.79 11.12 -3.26
CA LEU A 31 11.96 9.98 -3.63
C LEU A 31 12.20 9.55 -5.08
N ALA A 32 12.28 10.50 -6.01
CA ALA A 32 12.51 10.19 -7.43
C ALA A 32 13.87 9.53 -7.65
N LYS A 33 14.87 9.93 -6.88
CA LYS A 33 16.21 9.33 -6.98
C LYS A 33 16.24 7.91 -6.44
N ARG A 34 15.53 7.66 -5.32
CA ARG A 34 15.48 6.34 -4.69
C ARG A 34 14.56 5.38 -5.43
N TYR A 35 13.45 5.88 -5.96
CA TYR A 35 12.42 5.09 -6.63
C TYR A 35 12.11 5.69 -8.00
N PRO A 36 13.01 5.54 -8.97
CA PRO A 36 12.77 6.08 -10.31
C PRO A 36 11.72 5.26 -11.07
N GLY A 37 10.96 5.94 -11.92
CA GLY A 37 10.05 5.30 -12.84
C GLY A 37 8.72 4.88 -12.20
N THR A 38 7.92 4.20 -13.02
CA THR A 38 6.62 3.66 -12.63
C THR A 38 6.50 2.22 -13.13
N HIS A 39 5.65 1.44 -12.49
CA HIS A 39 5.40 0.07 -12.93
C HIS A 39 4.49 0.02 -14.17
N ASP A 40 4.40 -1.18 -14.79
CA ASP A 40 3.60 -1.40 -16.00
C ASP A 40 2.28 -2.13 -15.76
N TYR A 41 1.90 -2.37 -14.51
CA TYR A 41 0.72 -3.15 -14.14
C TYR A 41 -0.49 -2.23 -13.96
N THR A 42 -0.86 -1.50 -15.01
CA THR A 42 -1.82 -0.40 -14.94
C THR A 42 -3.28 -0.80 -15.12
N THR A 43 -3.53 -2.02 -15.58
CA THR A 43 -4.89 -2.55 -15.75
C THR A 43 -5.25 -3.47 -14.59
N ASP A 44 -6.55 -3.68 -14.38
CA ASP A 44 -7.02 -4.62 -13.37
C ASP A 44 -6.54 -6.04 -13.67
N LYS A 45 -6.49 -6.41 -14.95
CA LYS A 45 -5.99 -7.72 -15.36
C LYS A 45 -4.51 -7.91 -15.03
N ALA A 46 -3.70 -6.90 -15.31
CA ALA A 46 -2.27 -6.94 -14.98
C ALA A 46 -2.05 -6.97 -13.47
N LEU A 47 -2.85 -6.20 -12.72
CA LEU A 47 -2.80 -6.19 -11.25
C LEU A 47 -3.21 -7.56 -10.69
N TRP A 48 -4.24 -8.18 -11.24
CA TRP A 48 -4.66 -9.54 -10.89
C TRP A 48 -3.49 -10.52 -11.03
N GLN A 49 -2.84 -10.51 -12.20
CA GLN A 49 -1.74 -11.43 -12.47
C GLN A 49 -0.57 -11.20 -11.52
N TYR A 50 -0.21 -9.94 -11.30
CA TYR A 50 0.83 -9.55 -10.36
C TYR A 50 0.54 -10.08 -8.95
N THR A 51 -0.71 -9.91 -8.51
CA THR A 51 -1.16 -10.34 -7.19
C THR A 51 -1.16 -11.86 -7.07
N GLN A 52 -1.67 -12.55 -8.10
CA GLN A 52 -1.70 -14.02 -8.10
C GLN A 52 -0.30 -14.61 -8.08
N ASP A 53 0.64 -14.00 -8.82
CA ASP A 53 2.02 -14.48 -8.84
C ASP A 53 2.66 -14.40 -7.44
N LEU A 54 2.46 -13.29 -6.74
CA LEU A 54 2.94 -13.14 -5.37
C LEU A 54 2.26 -14.14 -4.41
N LYS A 55 0.95 -14.29 -4.54
CA LYS A 55 0.21 -15.24 -3.71
C LYS A 55 0.70 -16.67 -3.93
N ASN A 56 0.89 -17.06 -5.19
CA ASN A 56 1.35 -18.41 -5.52
C ASN A 56 2.77 -18.66 -5.02
N GLN A 57 3.59 -17.64 -4.96
CA GLN A 57 4.96 -17.75 -4.48
C GLN A 57 5.02 -17.93 -2.96
N PHE A 58 4.19 -17.21 -2.20
CA PHE A 58 4.35 -17.09 -0.75
C PHE A 58 3.16 -17.61 0.06
N LEU A 59 1.95 -17.61 -0.49
CA LEU A 59 0.72 -17.87 0.26
C LEU A 59 -0.20 -18.84 -0.49
N ARG A 60 0.34 -19.96 -0.96
CA ARG A 60 -0.43 -20.95 -1.73
C ARG A 60 -1.67 -21.46 -0.99
N ASN A 61 -1.56 -21.60 0.32
CA ASN A 61 -2.62 -22.15 1.15
C ASN A 61 -3.60 -21.12 1.68
N ALA A 62 -3.41 -19.84 1.31
CA ALA A 62 -4.35 -18.80 1.69
C ALA A 62 -5.64 -18.94 0.87
N PRO A 63 -6.77 -18.39 1.38
CA PRO A 63 -8.02 -18.44 0.64
C PRO A 63 -7.90 -17.87 -0.77
N PRO A 64 -8.64 -18.42 -1.75
CA PRO A 64 -8.57 -17.93 -3.12
C PRO A 64 -9.07 -16.49 -3.23
N ILE A 65 -8.49 -15.75 -4.15
CA ILE A 65 -8.88 -14.38 -4.45
C ILE A 65 -9.83 -14.41 -5.63
N ASN A 66 -11.01 -13.78 -5.48
CA ASN A 66 -12.02 -13.74 -6.53
C ASN A 66 -11.89 -12.53 -7.43
N LYS A 67 -11.33 -11.43 -6.91
CA LYS A 67 -11.26 -10.17 -7.64
C LYS A 67 -10.09 -9.34 -7.13
N VAL A 68 -9.38 -8.73 -8.07
CA VAL A 68 -8.36 -7.71 -7.78
C VAL A 68 -8.59 -6.55 -8.72
N MET A 69 -8.65 -5.34 -8.19
CA MET A 69 -8.90 -4.16 -9.03
C MET A 69 -8.34 -2.90 -8.40
N TYR A 70 -8.04 -1.92 -9.24
CA TYR A 70 -7.86 -0.55 -8.76
C TYR A 70 -9.24 0.05 -8.47
N ASP A 71 -9.34 0.81 -7.39
CA ASP A 71 -10.62 1.38 -6.96
C ASP A 71 -10.41 2.84 -6.54
N ASN A 72 -11.05 3.75 -7.28
CA ASN A 72 -10.95 5.18 -7.02
C ASN A 72 -11.80 5.65 -5.82
N LYS A 73 -12.63 4.77 -5.27
CA LYS A 73 -13.45 5.07 -4.09
C LYS A 73 -12.70 4.87 -2.78
N ILE A 74 -11.51 4.29 -2.83
CA ILE A 74 -10.73 4.03 -1.63
C ILE A 74 -10.03 5.31 -1.21
N HIS A 75 -10.36 5.76 0.01
CA HIS A 75 -9.69 6.88 0.63
C HIS A 75 -8.46 6.40 1.38
N VAL A 76 -7.29 6.72 0.83
CA VAL A 76 -6.02 6.29 1.40
C VAL A 76 -5.87 6.77 2.84
N LEU A 77 -6.43 7.94 3.20
CA LEU A 77 -6.34 8.50 4.55
C LEU A 77 -7.21 7.80 5.59
N LYS A 78 -8.36 7.28 5.19
CA LYS A 78 -9.33 6.74 6.15
C LYS A 78 -9.02 5.33 6.63
N ASN A 79 -8.13 4.61 5.97
CA ASN A 79 -8.06 3.18 6.10
C ASN A 79 -6.68 2.68 6.54
N ALA A 80 -6.20 3.06 7.67
CA ALA A 80 -4.93 2.66 8.26
C ALA A 80 -3.73 3.24 7.51
N LEU A 81 -3.03 2.54 6.69
CA LEU A 81 -2.19 3.15 5.68
C LEU A 81 -3.09 3.84 4.67
N GLY A 82 -4.36 3.94 5.03
CA GLY A 82 -5.39 4.28 4.13
C GLY A 82 -5.76 3.13 3.21
N LEU A 83 -5.57 1.91 3.61
CA LEU A 83 -5.52 0.80 2.67
C LEU A 83 -6.26 -0.44 3.17
N HIS A 84 -7.29 -0.25 3.95
CA HIS A 84 -8.21 -1.32 4.28
C HIS A 84 -9.08 -1.65 3.09
N THR A 85 -8.62 -2.56 2.28
CA THR A 85 -9.32 -2.88 1.06
C THR A 85 -9.61 -4.37 0.94
N ALA A 86 -9.04 -5.19 1.79
CA ALA A 86 -9.38 -6.59 1.82
C ALA A 86 -10.73 -6.76 2.50
N VAL A 87 -11.75 -7.05 1.72
CA VAL A 87 -13.07 -7.37 2.25
C VAL A 87 -13.28 -8.86 2.11
N SER A 88 -13.22 -9.54 3.23
CA SER A 88 -13.68 -10.91 3.31
C SER A 88 -15.19 -10.87 3.51
N ARG A 89 -15.95 -11.17 2.47
CA ARG A 89 -17.41 -11.25 2.57
C ARG A 89 -17.88 -12.68 2.65
N VAL A 90 -18.62 -12.97 3.70
CA VAL A 90 -19.41 -14.19 3.77
C VAL A 90 -20.74 -13.88 3.09
N GLN A 91 -21.01 -14.50 1.95
CA GLN A 91 -22.30 -14.35 1.27
C GLN A 91 -23.19 -15.55 1.55
N GLY A 92 -24.40 -15.24 2.07
CA GLY A 92 -25.49 -16.18 2.26
C GLY A 92 -25.09 -17.37 3.09
N GLY A 93 -25.80 -17.83 4.04
CA GLY A 93 -25.53 -18.90 4.99
C GLY A 93 -24.58 -20.06 4.61
N LYS A 94 -23.83 -19.92 3.55
CA LYS A 94 -22.75 -20.81 3.12
C LYS A 94 -21.46 -20.06 3.12
N LEU A 95 -20.61 -20.48 3.97
CA LEU A 95 -19.24 -20.09 4.25
C LEU A 95 -18.32 -20.15 3.02
N LYS A 96 -18.61 -19.38 1.99
CA LYS A 96 -17.60 -19.10 0.96
C LYS A 96 -17.12 -17.68 1.16
N ALA A 97 -16.03 -17.56 1.89
CA ALA A 97 -15.32 -16.32 1.96
C ALA A 97 -14.82 -15.98 0.56
N LYS A 98 -15.40 -14.94 -0.04
CA LYS A 98 -14.88 -14.38 -1.28
C LYS A 98 -13.92 -13.27 -0.89
N ALA A 99 -12.65 -13.49 -1.15
CA ALA A 99 -11.63 -12.48 -0.93
C ALA A 99 -11.54 -11.58 -2.16
N GLU A 100 -11.76 -10.29 -1.95
CA GLU A 100 -11.54 -9.27 -2.97
C GLU A 100 -10.40 -8.38 -2.50
N ILE A 101 -9.48 -8.05 -3.39
CA ILE A 101 -8.42 -7.10 -3.13
C ILE A 101 -8.67 -5.86 -3.98
N ARG A 102 -8.75 -4.71 -3.32
CA ARG A 102 -8.92 -3.43 -3.98
C ARG A 102 -7.75 -2.54 -3.62
N VAL A 103 -7.10 -2.01 -4.64
CA VAL A 103 -5.93 -1.14 -4.49
C VAL A 103 -6.33 0.28 -4.89
N ALA A 104 -6.00 1.25 -4.06
CA ALA A 104 -6.32 2.65 -4.37
C ALA A 104 -5.70 3.05 -5.72
N THR A 105 -6.47 3.76 -6.53
CA THR A 105 -6.09 4.13 -7.90
C THR A 105 -4.77 4.90 -7.95
N VAL A 106 -4.40 5.61 -6.90
CA VAL A 106 -3.14 6.34 -6.83
C VAL A 106 -1.93 5.44 -7.10
N PHE A 107 -2.04 4.15 -6.77
CA PHE A 107 -0.95 3.19 -6.98
C PHE A 107 -0.80 2.74 -8.43
N ARG A 108 -1.75 3.08 -9.31
CA ARG A 108 -1.66 2.71 -10.73
C ARG A 108 -0.41 3.29 -11.39
N ASN A 109 0.00 4.48 -10.99
CA ASN A 109 1.15 5.18 -11.55
C ASN A 109 2.31 5.31 -10.55
N ALA A 110 2.37 4.41 -9.57
CA ALA A 110 3.41 4.42 -8.56
C ALA A 110 4.69 3.74 -9.05
N PRO A 111 5.82 4.02 -8.42
CA PRO A 111 6.99 3.14 -8.53
C PRO A 111 6.63 1.70 -8.13
N GLU A 112 7.24 0.72 -8.79
CA GLU A 112 6.90 -0.69 -8.57
C GLU A 112 7.04 -1.11 -7.10
N PRO A 113 8.09 -0.71 -6.34
CA PRO A 113 8.19 -1.12 -4.94
C PRO A 113 7.00 -0.69 -4.08
N PHE A 114 6.34 0.42 -4.40
CA PHE A 114 5.16 0.87 -3.66
C PHE A 114 3.93 0.02 -4.01
N LEU A 115 3.78 -0.37 -5.27
CA LEU A 115 2.74 -1.33 -5.66
C LEU A 115 2.97 -2.66 -4.94
N ARG A 116 4.21 -3.14 -4.91
CA ARG A 116 4.55 -4.38 -4.22
C ARG A 116 4.19 -4.29 -2.74
N MET A 117 4.51 -3.19 -2.08
CA MET A 117 4.19 -3.00 -0.67
C MET A 117 2.70 -3.10 -0.41
N ILE A 118 1.86 -2.42 -1.21
CA ILE A 118 0.42 -2.44 -0.98
C ILE A 118 -0.20 -3.79 -1.32
N VAL A 119 0.26 -4.46 -2.36
CA VAL A 119 -0.22 -5.79 -2.71
C VAL A 119 0.16 -6.80 -1.62
N VAL A 120 1.38 -6.74 -1.11
CA VAL A 120 1.84 -7.57 0.02
C VAL A 120 0.97 -7.33 1.25
N HIS A 121 0.68 -6.07 1.57
CA HIS A 121 -0.19 -5.69 2.68
C HIS A 121 -1.56 -6.35 2.55
N GLU A 122 -2.16 -6.25 1.39
CA GLU A 122 -3.49 -6.83 1.15
C GLU A 122 -3.47 -8.36 1.14
N LEU A 123 -2.42 -8.97 0.60
CA LEU A 123 -2.26 -10.43 0.64
C LEU A 123 -2.14 -10.94 2.08
N ALA A 124 -1.43 -10.22 2.93
CA ALA A 124 -1.29 -10.59 4.34
C ALA A 124 -2.64 -10.62 5.04
N HIS A 125 -3.57 -9.73 4.66
CA HIS A 125 -4.92 -9.71 5.21
C HIS A 125 -5.76 -10.95 4.84
N LEU A 126 -5.34 -11.74 3.88
CA LEU A 126 -6.01 -13.01 3.62
C LEU A 126 -5.90 -13.98 4.80
N LYS A 127 -4.86 -13.85 5.60
CA LYS A 127 -4.61 -14.69 6.77
C LYS A 127 -4.77 -13.97 8.09
N GLU A 128 -4.43 -12.69 8.13
CA GLU A 128 -4.43 -11.89 9.35
C GLU A 128 -5.25 -10.62 9.14
N LYS A 129 -6.42 -10.55 9.77
CA LYS A 129 -7.33 -9.42 9.61
C LYS A 129 -6.79 -8.15 10.25
N GLU A 130 -6.05 -8.29 11.35
CA GLU A 130 -5.57 -7.16 12.14
C GLU A 130 -4.10 -6.90 11.87
N HIS A 131 -3.68 -5.65 12.04
CA HIS A 131 -2.28 -5.25 11.91
C HIS A 131 -1.49 -5.64 13.15
N ASN A 132 -1.47 -6.93 13.46
CA ASN A 132 -0.76 -7.48 14.61
C ASN A 132 0.63 -7.98 14.22
N LYS A 133 1.34 -8.57 15.17
CA LYS A 133 2.69 -9.08 14.94
C LYS A 133 2.72 -10.13 13.82
N ALA A 134 1.74 -11.04 13.80
CA ALA A 134 1.65 -12.08 12.78
C ALA A 134 1.44 -11.50 11.39
N PHE A 135 0.64 -10.42 11.28
CA PHE A 135 0.44 -9.70 10.03
C PHE A 135 1.78 -9.15 9.50
N TYR A 136 2.52 -8.45 10.33
CA TYR A 136 3.79 -7.86 9.88
C TYR A 136 4.85 -8.91 9.60
N GLN A 137 4.84 -10.03 10.31
CA GLN A 137 5.72 -11.14 9.99
C GLN A 137 5.43 -11.70 8.59
N LEU A 138 4.14 -11.82 8.23
CA LEU A 138 3.75 -12.23 6.88
C LEU A 138 4.20 -11.21 5.83
N CYS A 139 3.98 -9.93 6.08
CA CYS A 139 4.42 -8.89 5.15
C CYS A 139 5.93 -8.97 4.92
N CYS A 140 6.72 -9.11 5.98
CA CYS A 140 8.18 -9.17 5.87
C CYS A 140 8.66 -10.49 5.27
N HIS A 141 7.88 -11.56 5.38
CA HIS A 141 8.18 -12.81 4.69
C HIS A 141 8.05 -12.64 3.17
N MET A 142 7.01 -11.95 2.72
CA MET A 142 6.79 -11.70 1.30
C MET A 142 7.70 -10.60 0.75
N GLU A 143 8.02 -9.60 1.58
CA GLU A 143 8.89 -8.50 1.21
C GLU A 143 9.73 -8.09 2.41
N PRO A 144 11.02 -8.49 2.46
CA PRO A 144 11.88 -8.18 3.62
C PRO A 144 12.01 -6.70 3.94
N GLN A 145 11.85 -5.81 2.95
CA GLN A 145 11.93 -4.35 3.13
C GLN A 145 10.55 -3.72 3.39
N TYR A 146 9.57 -4.51 3.79
CA TYR A 146 8.19 -4.05 3.92
C TYR A 146 8.06 -2.77 4.75
N HIS A 147 8.68 -2.71 5.93
CA HIS A 147 8.55 -1.54 6.82
C HIS A 147 9.15 -0.27 6.20
N GLN A 148 10.29 -0.42 5.53
CA GLN A 148 10.90 0.72 4.83
C GLN A 148 10.03 1.18 3.66
N LEU A 149 9.50 0.23 2.90
CA LEU A 149 8.61 0.56 1.77
C LEU A 149 7.31 1.18 2.24
N GLU A 150 6.76 0.73 3.36
CA GLU A 150 5.56 1.35 3.94
C GLU A 150 5.83 2.82 4.30
N PHE A 151 6.94 3.08 4.98
CA PHE A 151 7.31 4.45 5.32
C PHE A 151 7.54 5.31 4.07
N ASP A 152 8.29 4.81 3.11
CA ASP A 152 8.60 5.55 1.88
C ASP A 152 7.34 5.76 1.02
N THR A 153 6.40 4.82 1.03
CA THR A 153 5.09 5.00 0.38
C THR A 153 4.32 6.15 1.04
N ARG A 154 4.36 6.24 2.37
CA ARG A 154 3.72 7.35 3.10
C ARG A 154 4.37 8.68 2.78
N LEU A 155 5.69 8.71 2.60
CA LEU A 155 6.39 9.91 2.13
C LEU A 155 5.94 10.29 0.71
N TRP A 156 5.81 9.30 -0.16
CA TRP A 156 5.35 9.52 -1.52
C TRP A 156 3.92 10.08 -1.56
N LEU A 157 3.02 9.52 -0.76
CA LEU A 157 1.66 10.03 -0.63
C LEU A 157 1.64 11.46 -0.08
N THR A 158 2.51 11.76 0.86
CA THR A 158 2.67 13.12 1.41
C THR A 158 3.11 14.08 0.30
N GLN A 159 4.10 13.69 -0.50
CA GLN A 159 4.58 14.51 -1.61
C GLN A 159 3.48 14.77 -2.65
N LEU A 160 2.68 13.75 -2.97
CA LEU A 160 1.56 13.92 -3.90
C LEU A 160 0.52 14.90 -3.36
N SER A 161 0.22 14.83 -2.06
CA SER A 161 -0.76 15.73 -1.45
C SER A 161 -0.28 17.19 -1.47
N LEU A 162 1.02 17.40 -1.28
CA LEU A 162 1.61 18.75 -1.37
C LEU A 162 1.51 19.33 -2.77
N GLY A 163 1.65 18.49 -3.79
CA GLY A 163 1.48 18.92 -5.18
C GLY A 163 0.06 19.36 -5.50
N GLN A 164 -0.94 18.74 -4.87
CA GLN A 164 -2.34 19.07 -5.06
C GLN A 164 -2.71 20.40 -4.37
N ASP A 165 -2.06 20.73 -3.28
CA ASP A 165 -2.33 21.95 -2.51
C ASP A 165 -1.78 23.22 -3.18
N LYS A 166 -1.03 23.08 -4.26
CA LYS A 166 -0.41 24.19 -4.98
C LYS A 166 -1.23 24.70 -6.17
N ILE A 167 -2.40 24.14 -6.38
CA ILE A 167 -3.25 24.54 -7.51
C ILE A 167 -4.25 25.60 -7.07
#